data_7824aa03ee099293a112f5e768d51667
#
_entry.id   7824aa03ee099293a112f5e768d51667
#
_cell.length_a   1.000
_cell.length_b   1.000
_cell.length_c   1.000
_cell.angle_alpha   90.00
_cell.angle_beta   90.00
_cell.angle_gamma   90.00
#
_symmetry.space_group_name_H-M   'P 1'
#
loop_
_entity.id
_entity.type
_entity.pdbx_description
1 polymer ?
#
loop_
_entity_poly.entity_id
_entity_poly.type
_entity_poly.pdbx_seq_one_letter_code
_entity_poly.pdbx_strand_id
1 'polypeptide(L)'
;MRRNSPAIPGPAASVPQFRKKPRVPRHRPPSLKESALPRLIQRIIAAALVLLLVTIVSTFGFYHAAGEHADFWSALYMALITISTVGYGEAVPLDSAADRIFAGLISIVGFGSLTFLFTSLSMFFLEKDFDQTIRRRRMEKEIAKLRGHYIVCGFGRVGRNVATELMNTN
;
A
#
# COMPACT_ATOMS: atom_id res chain seq x y z
N MET A 1 1.88 -90.57 -8.43
CA MET A 1 2.38 -89.30 -8.99
C MET A 1 1.61 -88.14 -8.34
N ARG A 2 2.20 -87.50 -7.30
CA ARG A 2 1.61 -86.31 -6.63
C ARG A 2 2.35 -85.08 -7.19
N ARG A 3 1.60 -84.19 -7.87
CA ARG A 3 2.11 -82.90 -8.31
C ARG A 3 2.22 -81.96 -7.12
N ASN A 4 3.45 -81.56 -6.79
CA ASN A 4 3.73 -80.45 -5.92
C ASN A 4 3.40 -79.14 -6.61
N SER A 5 2.36 -78.43 -6.17
CA SER A 5 2.15 -77.06 -6.56
C SER A 5 3.03 -76.13 -5.68
N PRO A 6 3.79 -75.19 -6.28
CA PRO A 6 4.52 -74.20 -5.50
C PRO A 6 3.57 -73.22 -4.83
N ALA A 7 3.76 -72.97 -3.54
CA ALA A 7 3.01 -72.00 -2.74
C ALA A 7 3.34 -70.59 -3.25
N ILE A 8 2.29 -69.81 -3.50
CA ILE A 8 2.32 -68.40 -3.85
C ILE A 8 2.72 -67.63 -2.55
N PRO A 9 3.80 -66.89 -2.51
CA PRO A 9 4.09 -66.04 -1.34
C PRO A 9 3.07 -64.91 -1.27
N GLY A 10 2.41 -64.79 -0.11
CA GLY A 10 1.42 -63.77 0.18
C GLY A 10 2.02 -62.34 0.18
N PRO A 11 1.19 -61.31 -0.01
CA PRO A 11 1.62 -59.91 -0.08
C PRO A 11 1.96 -59.38 1.29
N ALA A 12 3.22 -59.44 1.70
CA ALA A 12 3.73 -58.74 2.88
C ALA A 12 4.74 -57.68 2.45
N ALA A 13 4.31 -56.75 1.66
CA ALA A 13 5.01 -55.47 1.54
C ALA A 13 4.35 -54.48 2.50
N SER A 14 4.94 -54.35 3.68
CA SER A 14 4.55 -53.28 4.64
C SER A 14 4.74 -51.93 3.95
N VAL A 15 3.63 -51.28 3.67
CA VAL A 15 3.61 -49.87 3.20
C VAL A 15 4.46 -49.03 4.16
N PRO A 16 5.49 -48.33 3.68
CA PRO A 16 6.32 -47.51 4.57
C PRO A 16 5.40 -46.44 5.20
N GLN A 17 5.23 -46.54 6.50
CA GLN A 17 4.52 -45.51 7.28
C GLN A 17 5.30 -44.21 7.16
N PHE A 18 4.79 -43.29 6.34
CA PHE A 18 5.29 -41.93 6.26
C PHE A 18 5.21 -41.30 7.65
N ARG A 19 6.35 -41.28 8.37
CA ARG A 19 6.48 -40.60 9.66
C ARG A 19 6.01 -39.16 9.49
N LYS A 20 4.89 -38.81 10.12
CA LYS A 20 4.37 -37.42 10.13
C LYS A 20 5.51 -36.50 10.56
N LYS A 21 6.08 -35.75 9.61
CA LYS A 21 7.06 -34.71 9.94
C LYS A 21 6.49 -33.79 11.00
N PRO A 22 7.27 -33.41 12.03
CA PRO A 22 6.84 -32.45 13.03
C PRO A 22 6.40 -31.17 12.29
N ARG A 23 5.24 -30.64 12.66
CA ARG A 23 4.72 -29.39 12.11
C ARG A 23 5.71 -28.29 12.50
N VAL A 24 6.52 -27.86 11.56
CA VAL A 24 7.34 -26.65 11.71
C VAL A 24 6.36 -25.51 12.02
N PRO A 25 6.51 -24.82 13.15
CA PRO A 25 5.67 -23.66 13.45
C PRO A 25 5.84 -22.69 12.30
N ARG A 26 4.75 -22.40 11.60
CA ARG A 26 4.73 -21.38 10.57
C ARG A 26 5.00 -20.05 11.27
N HIS A 27 6.24 -19.62 11.29
CA HIS A 27 6.57 -18.23 11.55
C HIS A 27 5.85 -17.42 10.48
N ARG A 28 4.68 -16.88 10.83
CA ARG A 28 4.09 -15.79 10.05
C ARG A 28 5.08 -14.63 10.18
N PRO A 29 5.74 -14.22 9.12
CA PRO A 29 6.48 -12.96 9.20
C PRO A 29 5.46 -11.91 9.63
N PRO A 30 5.79 -11.03 10.60
CA PRO A 30 4.91 -9.94 10.96
C PRO A 30 4.53 -9.21 9.67
N SER A 31 3.23 -9.01 9.48
CA SER A 31 2.72 -8.34 8.28
C SER A 31 3.17 -6.88 8.35
N LEU A 32 4.35 -6.59 7.82
CA LEU A 32 4.94 -5.23 7.74
C LEU A 32 3.99 -4.23 7.06
N LYS A 33 2.95 -4.73 6.36
CA LYS A 33 1.94 -3.92 5.69
C LYS A 33 0.77 -3.47 6.58
N GLU A 34 0.50 -4.16 7.69
CA GLU A 34 -0.62 -3.80 8.58
C GLU A 34 -0.34 -2.53 9.40
N SER A 35 0.95 -2.22 9.59
CA SER A 35 1.40 -1.02 10.29
C SER A 35 1.75 0.16 9.35
N ALA A 36 1.85 -0.05 8.03
CA ALA A 36 2.24 1.00 7.08
C ALA A 36 1.04 1.89 6.68
N LEU A 37 -0.13 1.31 6.45
CA LEU A 37 -1.32 2.03 6.03
C LEU A 37 -1.78 3.13 7.02
N PRO A 38 -1.88 2.86 8.34
CA PRO A 38 -2.24 3.92 9.29
C PRO A 38 -1.20 5.04 9.35
N ARG A 39 0.08 4.72 9.20
CA ARG A 39 1.15 5.73 9.17
C ARG A 39 1.10 6.61 7.92
N LEU A 40 0.72 6.05 6.78
CA LEU A 40 0.58 6.80 5.54
C LEU A 40 -0.61 7.76 5.62
N ILE A 41 -1.75 7.30 6.12
CA ILE A 41 -2.93 8.15 6.35
C ILE A 41 -2.59 9.27 7.33
N GLN A 42 -1.87 8.98 8.41
CA GLN A 42 -1.43 9.99 9.36
C GLN A 42 -0.52 11.06 8.71
N ARG A 43 0.37 10.66 7.80
CA ARG A 43 1.22 11.60 7.04
C ARG A 43 0.40 12.49 6.13
N ILE A 44 -0.60 11.96 5.44
CA ILE A 44 -1.47 12.74 4.57
C ILE A 44 -2.29 13.73 5.39
N ILE A 45 -2.86 13.30 6.51
CA ILE A 45 -3.59 14.19 7.42
C ILE A 45 -2.68 15.29 7.97
N ALA A 46 -1.48 14.93 8.42
CA ALA A 46 -0.52 15.91 8.92
C ALA A 46 -0.12 16.91 7.83
N ALA A 47 0.13 16.46 6.59
CA ALA A 47 0.43 17.33 5.47
C ALA A 47 -0.72 18.29 5.15
N ALA A 48 -1.96 17.79 5.16
CA ALA A 48 -3.15 18.61 4.94
C ALA A 48 -3.37 19.63 6.05
N LEU A 49 -3.13 19.25 7.30
CA LEU A 49 -3.20 20.16 8.45
C LEU A 49 -2.13 21.26 8.38
N VAL A 50 -0.90 20.91 7.99
CA VAL A 50 0.17 21.89 7.79
C VAL A 50 -0.18 22.87 6.68
N LEU A 51 -0.67 22.37 5.54
CA LEU A 51 -1.12 23.23 4.43
C LEU A 51 -2.26 24.15 4.84
N LEU A 52 -3.23 23.64 5.59
CA LEU A 52 -4.33 24.43 6.13
C LEU A 52 -3.83 25.53 7.08
N LEU A 53 -2.90 25.18 7.97
CA LEU A 53 -2.29 26.13 8.89
C LEU A 53 -1.56 27.25 8.12
N VAL A 54 -0.76 26.88 7.13
CA VAL A 54 -0.02 27.84 6.28
C VAL A 54 -1.02 28.74 5.54
N THR A 55 -2.12 28.21 5.02
CA THR A 55 -3.16 29.00 4.36
C THR A 55 -3.82 29.98 5.32
N ILE A 56 -4.14 29.55 6.54
CA ILE A 56 -4.71 30.44 7.58
C ILE A 56 -3.72 31.56 7.93
N VAL A 57 -2.47 31.21 8.24
CA VAL A 57 -1.44 32.18 8.63
C VAL A 57 -1.18 33.17 7.50
N SER A 58 -1.10 32.71 6.25
CA SER A 58 -0.88 33.60 5.10
C SER A 58 -2.09 34.52 4.85
N THR A 59 -3.32 34.01 4.98
CA THR A 59 -4.54 34.84 4.83
C THR A 59 -4.56 35.94 5.87
N PHE A 60 -4.31 35.62 7.14
CA PHE A 60 -4.26 36.64 8.18
C PHE A 60 -3.09 37.63 8.00
N GLY A 61 -1.93 37.17 7.56
CA GLY A 61 -0.79 38.03 7.27
C GLY A 61 -1.07 39.01 6.14
N PHE A 62 -1.65 38.56 5.02
CA PHE A 62 -2.05 39.41 3.92
C PHE A 62 -3.21 40.34 4.27
N TYR A 63 -4.16 39.90 5.10
CA TYR A 63 -5.22 40.72 5.63
C TYR A 63 -4.67 41.89 6.46
N HIS A 64 -3.66 41.63 7.29
CA HIS A 64 -3.00 42.64 8.08
C HIS A 64 -2.16 43.60 7.20
N ALA A 65 -1.49 43.08 6.15
CA ALA A 65 -0.72 43.91 5.21
C ALA A 65 -1.62 44.86 4.41
N ALA A 66 -2.87 44.47 4.12
CA ALA A 66 -3.83 45.28 3.38
C ALA A 66 -4.29 46.55 4.13
N GLY A 67 -4.10 46.62 5.45
CA GLY A 67 -4.45 47.77 6.29
C GLY A 67 -5.94 48.20 6.19
N GLU A 68 -6.20 49.50 5.89
CA GLU A 68 -7.53 50.03 5.77
C GLU A 68 -8.33 49.49 4.55
N HIS A 69 -7.64 48.95 3.56
CA HIS A 69 -8.26 48.35 2.36
C HIS A 69 -8.40 46.82 2.53
N ALA A 70 -8.36 46.32 3.74
CA ALA A 70 -8.40 44.92 4.04
C ALA A 70 -9.77 44.29 3.62
N ASP A 71 -9.73 43.45 2.61
CA ASP A 71 -10.83 42.55 2.27
C ASP A 71 -10.37 41.12 2.49
N PHE A 72 -11.10 40.37 3.32
CA PHE A 72 -10.79 38.98 3.67
C PHE A 72 -10.69 38.09 2.42
N TRP A 73 -11.58 38.29 1.46
CA TRP A 73 -11.59 37.49 0.25
C TRP A 73 -10.37 37.74 -0.65
N SER A 74 -9.92 38.98 -0.75
CA SER A 74 -8.71 39.36 -1.46
C SER A 74 -7.46 38.80 -0.79
N ALA A 75 -7.40 38.83 0.55
CA ALA A 75 -6.32 38.23 1.33
C ALA A 75 -6.27 36.69 1.18
N LEU A 76 -7.42 36.03 1.26
CA LEU A 76 -7.52 34.60 1.02
C LEU A 76 -7.12 34.23 -0.41
N TYR A 77 -7.58 34.99 -1.39
CA TYR A 77 -7.22 34.80 -2.79
C TYR A 77 -5.72 34.97 -3.00
N MET A 78 -5.11 36.00 -2.42
CA MET A 78 -3.66 36.23 -2.46
C MET A 78 -2.89 35.04 -1.84
N ALA A 79 -3.33 34.54 -0.70
CA ALA A 79 -2.75 33.35 -0.06
C ALA A 79 -2.79 32.11 -0.98
N LEU A 80 -3.95 31.86 -1.60
CA LEU A 80 -4.16 30.71 -2.46
C LEU A 80 -3.30 30.77 -3.74
N ILE A 81 -3.25 31.92 -4.43
CA ILE A 81 -2.43 32.08 -5.65
C ILE A 81 -0.94 32.01 -5.35
N THR A 82 -0.52 32.44 -4.15
CA THR A 82 0.87 32.37 -3.71
C THR A 82 1.28 30.92 -3.39
N ILE A 83 0.48 30.21 -2.59
CA ILE A 83 0.74 28.82 -2.22
C ILE A 83 0.67 27.88 -3.43
N SER A 84 -0.27 28.12 -4.36
CA SER A 84 -0.41 27.32 -5.56
C SER A 84 0.65 27.63 -6.64
N THR A 85 1.51 28.63 -6.39
CA THR A 85 2.56 29.09 -7.33
C THR A 85 2.01 29.65 -8.65
N VAL A 86 0.73 29.99 -8.70
CA VAL A 86 0.12 30.58 -9.91
C VAL A 86 0.53 32.03 -10.09
N GLY A 87 0.49 32.85 -9.03
CA GLY A 87 1.07 34.18 -8.98
C GLY A 87 0.57 35.15 -10.06
N TYR A 88 -0.74 35.28 -10.24
CA TYR A 88 -1.30 36.20 -11.25
C TYR A 88 -0.96 37.67 -11.02
N GLY A 89 -0.54 38.03 -9.81
CA GLY A 89 -0.20 39.39 -9.43
C GLY A 89 -0.56 39.65 -7.98
N GLU A 90 -0.32 40.90 -7.54
CA GLU A 90 -0.64 41.34 -6.19
C GLU A 90 -2.13 41.65 -6.08
N ALA A 91 -2.90 40.81 -5.41
CA ALA A 91 -4.32 41.08 -5.09
C ALA A 91 -4.45 41.95 -3.84
N VAL A 92 -3.39 42.00 -3.02
CA VAL A 92 -3.24 42.86 -1.85
C VAL A 92 -1.96 43.67 -2.05
N PRO A 93 -1.98 45.02 -1.87
CA PRO A 93 -0.80 45.85 -2.00
C PRO A 93 0.24 45.48 -0.95
N LEU A 94 1.48 45.29 -1.37
CA LEU A 94 2.61 44.98 -0.51
C LEU A 94 3.56 46.19 -0.46
N ASP A 95 3.14 47.21 0.29
CA ASP A 95 3.83 48.50 0.32
C ASP A 95 5.11 48.46 1.15
N SER A 96 5.13 47.66 2.21
CA SER A 96 6.25 47.53 3.14
C SER A 96 7.26 46.48 2.67
N ALA A 97 8.55 46.71 2.95
CA ALA A 97 9.56 45.68 2.77
C ALA A 97 9.31 44.43 3.61
N ALA A 98 8.68 44.57 4.78
CA ALA A 98 8.31 43.47 5.65
C ALA A 98 7.22 42.58 4.99
N ASP A 99 6.23 43.17 4.33
CA ASP A 99 5.15 42.47 3.65
C ASP A 99 5.69 41.66 2.47
N ARG A 100 6.64 42.21 1.73
CA ARG A 100 7.33 41.50 0.62
C ARG A 100 8.16 40.33 1.12
N ILE A 101 8.90 40.49 2.23
CA ILE A 101 9.65 39.40 2.84
C ILE A 101 8.68 38.33 3.34
N PHE A 102 7.58 38.72 3.99
CA PHE A 102 6.54 37.78 4.44
C PHE A 102 5.98 37.00 3.26
N ALA A 103 5.58 37.66 2.17
CA ALA A 103 5.08 37.01 0.96
C ALA A 103 6.10 35.99 0.38
N GLY A 104 7.40 36.37 0.35
CA GLY A 104 8.47 35.48 -0.07
C GLY A 104 8.63 34.24 0.80
N LEU A 105 8.57 34.40 2.12
CA LEU A 105 8.62 33.27 3.06
C LEU A 105 7.40 32.36 2.92
N ILE A 106 6.19 32.93 2.81
CA ILE A 106 4.96 32.16 2.57
C ILE A 106 5.04 31.40 1.24
N SER A 107 5.61 31.97 0.20
CA SER A 107 5.80 31.29 -1.07
C SER A 107 6.64 30.02 -0.93
N ILE A 108 7.76 30.09 -0.21
CA ILE A 108 8.67 28.95 0.00
C ILE A 108 7.99 27.87 0.87
N VAL A 109 7.41 28.27 2.02
CA VAL A 109 6.77 27.35 2.95
C VAL A 109 5.51 26.75 2.35
N GLY A 110 4.70 27.55 1.65
CA GLY A 110 3.48 27.14 1.00
C GLY A 110 3.73 26.13 -0.11
N PHE A 111 4.69 26.41 -1.00
CA PHE A 111 5.10 25.47 -2.05
C PHE A 111 5.64 24.16 -1.48
N GLY A 112 6.48 24.24 -0.44
CA GLY A 112 7.00 23.05 0.24
C GLY A 112 5.89 22.19 0.84
N SER A 113 4.90 22.82 1.50
CA SER A 113 3.75 22.13 2.09
C SER A 113 2.87 21.47 1.04
N LEU A 114 2.60 22.16 -0.05
CA LEU A 114 1.79 21.64 -1.17
C LEU A 114 2.49 20.46 -1.84
N THR A 115 3.79 20.58 -2.11
CA THR A 115 4.62 19.51 -2.70
C THR A 115 4.67 18.28 -1.78
N PHE A 116 4.80 18.48 -0.47
CA PHE A 116 4.80 17.39 0.50
C PHE A 116 3.45 16.66 0.52
N LEU A 117 2.33 17.40 0.49
CA LEU A 117 1.00 16.80 0.39
C LEU A 117 0.84 16.00 -0.90
N PHE A 118 1.25 16.58 -2.03
CA PHE A 118 1.15 15.91 -3.34
C PHE A 118 1.97 14.63 -3.41
N THR A 119 3.21 14.66 -2.90
CA THR A 119 4.08 13.48 -2.82
C THR A 119 3.48 12.40 -1.92
N SER A 120 2.92 12.79 -0.76
CA SER A 120 2.28 11.85 0.16
C SER A 120 1.05 11.20 -0.47
N LEU A 121 0.27 11.96 -1.23
CA LEU A 121 -0.90 11.47 -1.96
C LEU A 121 -0.49 10.54 -3.12
N SER A 122 0.57 10.89 -3.85
CA SER A 122 1.11 10.06 -4.94
C SER A 122 1.58 8.70 -4.41
N MET A 123 2.26 8.66 -3.27
CA MET A 123 2.61 7.40 -2.60
C MET A 123 1.39 6.56 -2.24
N PHE A 124 0.30 7.20 -1.79
CA PHE A 124 -0.95 6.50 -1.49
C PHE A 124 -1.57 5.85 -2.73
N PHE A 125 -1.51 6.49 -3.89
CA PHE A 125 -2.00 5.91 -5.14
C PHE A 125 -1.09 4.79 -5.67
N LEU A 126 0.23 4.91 -5.51
CA LEU A 126 1.20 3.88 -5.91
C LEU A 126 1.16 2.65 -5.00
N GLU A 127 0.93 2.83 -3.71
CA GLU A 127 0.72 1.71 -2.77
C GLU A 127 -0.63 0.99 -2.97
N LYS A 128 -1.49 1.54 -3.82
CA LYS A 128 -2.70 0.89 -4.32
C LYS A 128 -2.46 -0.30 -5.26
N ASP A 129 -1.31 -0.93 -5.22
CA ASP A 129 -1.17 -2.37 -5.50
C ASP A 129 -1.94 -3.23 -4.46
N PHE A 130 -3.03 -2.64 -3.94
CA PHE A 130 -4.07 -3.28 -3.14
C PHE A 130 -4.67 -4.48 -3.86
N ASP A 131 -4.67 -4.48 -5.19
CA ASP A 131 -5.14 -5.61 -5.97
C ASP A 131 -4.31 -6.88 -5.73
N GLN A 132 -3.00 -6.77 -5.57
CA GLN A 132 -2.18 -7.93 -5.24
C GLN A 132 -2.48 -8.47 -3.84
N THR A 133 -2.74 -7.61 -2.86
CA THR A 133 -3.05 -8.04 -1.49
C THR A 133 -4.45 -8.65 -1.40
N ILE A 134 -5.43 -8.10 -2.12
CA ILE A 134 -6.78 -8.64 -2.22
C ILE A 134 -6.78 -9.95 -3.00
N ARG A 135 -6.07 -10.03 -4.13
CA ARG A 135 -5.88 -11.27 -4.90
C ARG A 135 -5.20 -12.34 -4.07
N ARG A 136 -4.15 -11.99 -3.32
CA ARG A 136 -3.45 -12.93 -2.43
C ARG A 136 -4.35 -13.45 -1.31
N ARG A 137 -5.14 -12.58 -0.66
CA ARG A 137 -6.13 -12.99 0.36
C ARG A 137 -7.26 -13.85 -0.22
N ARG A 138 -7.72 -13.56 -1.43
CA ARG A 138 -8.69 -14.41 -2.13
C ARG A 138 -8.08 -15.77 -2.46
N MET A 139 -6.86 -15.79 -3.00
CA MET A 139 -6.13 -17.02 -3.31
C MET A 139 -5.85 -17.84 -2.04
N GLU A 140 -5.43 -17.23 -0.94
CA GLU A 140 -5.24 -17.92 0.35
C GLU A 140 -6.55 -18.53 0.87
N LYS A 141 -7.68 -17.84 0.71
CA LYS A 141 -9.01 -18.37 1.07
C LYS A 141 -9.43 -19.53 0.17
N GLU A 142 -9.16 -19.47 -1.13
CA GLU A 142 -9.47 -20.55 -2.05
C GLU A 142 -8.57 -21.78 -1.78
N ILE A 143 -7.27 -21.57 -1.56
CA ILE A 143 -6.33 -22.64 -1.18
C ILE A 143 -6.75 -23.28 0.16
N ALA A 144 -7.23 -22.49 1.12
CA ALA A 144 -7.67 -23.00 2.42
C ALA A 144 -8.94 -23.89 2.34
N LYS A 145 -9.74 -23.74 1.29
CA LYS A 145 -10.94 -24.57 1.03
C LYS A 145 -10.57 -25.92 0.41
N LEU A 146 -9.42 -26.02 -0.25
CA LEU A 146 -8.98 -27.24 -0.91
C LEU A 146 -8.65 -28.30 0.14
N ARG A 147 -9.35 -29.44 0.08
CA ARG A 147 -9.12 -30.61 0.93
C ARG A 147 -8.85 -31.81 0.05
N GLY A 148 -7.96 -32.68 0.49
CA GLY A 148 -7.66 -33.92 -0.25
C GLY A 148 -7.00 -33.71 -1.61
N HIS A 149 -6.24 -32.61 -1.79
CA HIS A 149 -5.59 -32.29 -3.05
C HIS A 149 -4.12 -32.69 -3.05
N TYR A 150 -3.62 -33.02 -4.23
CA TYR A 150 -2.20 -33.29 -4.49
C TYR A 150 -1.57 -32.08 -5.18
N ILE A 151 -0.33 -31.76 -4.78
CA ILE A 151 0.42 -30.68 -5.42
C ILE A 151 1.56 -31.31 -6.21
N VAL A 152 1.51 -31.22 -7.53
CA VAL A 152 2.55 -31.71 -8.42
C VAL A 152 3.51 -30.56 -8.75
N CYS A 153 4.74 -30.63 -8.21
CA CYS A 153 5.78 -29.64 -8.47
C CYS A 153 6.55 -30.02 -9.72
N GLY A 154 6.26 -29.36 -10.83
CA GLY A 154 6.86 -29.59 -12.13
C GLY A 154 5.98 -30.46 -13.04
N PHE A 155 5.55 -29.88 -14.18
CA PHE A 155 4.66 -30.54 -15.14
C PHE A 155 5.41 -30.97 -16.42
N GLY A 156 6.61 -31.57 -16.22
CA GLY A 156 7.40 -32.18 -17.26
C GLY A 156 6.90 -33.61 -17.58
N ARG A 157 7.73 -34.43 -18.23
CA ARG A 157 7.38 -35.83 -18.62
C ARG A 157 6.92 -36.66 -17.40
N VAL A 158 7.64 -36.60 -16.30
CA VAL A 158 7.32 -37.35 -15.07
C VAL A 158 6.08 -36.80 -14.38
N GLY A 159 6.01 -35.46 -14.19
CA GLY A 159 4.87 -34.84 -13.51
C GLY A 159 3.55 -35.03 -14.23
N ARG A 160 3.56 -35.11 -15.57
CA ARG A 160 2.38 -35.41 -16.37
C ARG A 160 1.89 -36.84 -16.16
N ASN A 161 2.82 -37.84 -16.14
CA ASN A 161 2.46 -39.21 -15.88
C ASN A 161 1.89 -39.42 -14.47
N VAL A 162 2.49 -38.79 -13.46
CA VAL A 162 2.00 -38.82 -12.08
C VAL A 162 0.60 -38.19 -11.97
N ALA A 163 0.37 -37.05 -12.63
CA ALA A 163 -0.93 -36.40 -12.62
C ALA A 163 -2.01 -37.26 -13.27
N THR A 164 -1.68 -37.94 -14.39
CA THR A 164 -2.63 -38.84 -15.08
C THR A 164 -2.96 -40.05 -14.21
N GLU A 165 -1.98 -40.62 -13.52
CA GLU A 165 -2.19 -41.76 -12.62
C GLU A 165 -3.06 -41.39 -11.43
N LEU A 166 -2.82 -40.20 -10.82
CA LEU A 166 -3.64 -39.70 -9.72
C LEU A 166 -5.08 -39.44 -10.13
N MET A 167 -5.34 -39.00 -11.37
CA MET A 167 -6.69 -38.82 -11.87
C MET A 167 -7.41 -40.17 -12.13
N ASN A 168 -6.69 -41.20 -12.50
CA ASN A 168 -7.25 -42.53 -12.79
C ASN A 168 -7.53 -43.33 -11.51
N THR A 169 -6.91 -42.98 -10.40
CA THR A 169 -6.98 -43.74 -9.13
C THR A 169 -8.04 -43.15 -8.16
N ASN A 170 -8.64 -42.01 -8.49
CA ASN A 170 -9.63 -41.31 -7.65
C ASN A 170 -10.99 -41.25 -8.35
#